data_3eeb2ebb89c10d4ddb7814c2ef5d1bba
#
_entry.id   3eeb2ebb89c10d4ddb7814c2ef5d1bba
#
_cell.length_a   1.000
_cell.length_b   1.000
_cell.length_c   1.000
_cell.angle_alpha   90.00
_cell.angle_beta   90.00
_cell.angle_gamma   90.00
#
_symmetry.space_group_name_H-M   'P 1'
#
loop_
_entity.id
_entity.type
_entity.pdbx_description
1 polymer ?
#
loop_
_entity_poly.entity_id
_entity_poly.type
_entity_poly.pdbx_seq_one_letter_code
_entity_poly.pdbx_strand_id
1 'polypeptide(L)'
;MWSKIFWFLNFINLIMFVYPFLMHFEIKINILRLKGMVNLKIMFFKVNFKFRIKNGYIYLYFNKKEIKEKLTNKNINIRFILELIKQTYFRQQLVDLHLTSNFGYCLNSCATAVTAGAIQVASKCLLAKVKNNKKSAHIFIEVNPKYNEDIFNFKINTSVRMSGFDAAYALVYTIISIVKDKLNKKFKES
;
A
#
# COMPACT_ATOMS: atom_id res chain seq x y z
N MET A 1 -32.91 28.55 6.99
CA MET A 1 -31.80 28.45 6.00
C MET A 1 -30.73 27.42 6.43
N TRP A 2 -30.25 27.45 7.68
CA TRP A 2 -29.24 26.51 8.21
C TRP A 2 -29.67 25.04 8.18
N SER A 3 -30.91 24.71 8.41
CA SER A 3 -31.40 23.32 8.39
C SER A 3 -31.29 22.69 6.98
N LYS A 4 -31.58 23.45 5.92
CA LYS A 4 -31.45 22.97 4.53
C LYS A 4 -29.99 22.71 4.15
N ILE A 5 -29.06 23.57 4.61
CA ILE A 5 -27.63 23.39 4.39
C ILE A 5 -27.14 22.14 5.15
N PHE A 6 -27.59 21.93 6.38
CA PHE A 6 -27.28 20.75 7.18
C PHE A 6 -27.75 19.46 6.50
N TRP A 7 -29.01 19.41 6.03
CA TRP A 7 -29.54 18.25 5.30
C TRP A 7 -28.81 18.00 3.99
N PHE A 8 -28.44 19.04 3.26
CA PHE A 8 -27.69 18.94 2.01
C PHE A 8 -26.27 18.37 2.26
N LEU A 9 -25.57 18.84 3.28
CA LEU A 9 -24.27 18.31 3.66
C LEU A 9 -24.33 16.84 4.10
N ASN A 10 -25.35 16.46 4.87
CA ASN A 10 -25.57 15.06 5.25
C ASN A 10 -25.87 14.17 4.04
N PHE A 11 -26.64 14.66 3.09
CA PHE A 11 -26.93 13.94 1.84
C PHE A 11 -25.69 13.74 1.00
N ILE A 12 -24.81 14.74 0.88
CA ILE A 12 -23.51 14.61 0.21
C ILE A 12 -22.63 13.57 0.94
N ASN A 13 -22.56 13.64 2.28
CA ASN A 13 -21.81 12.66 3.06
C ASN A 13 -22.34 11.24 2.86
N LEU A 14 -23.65 11.06 2.82
CA LEU A 14 -24.28 9.76 2.56
C LEU A 14 -23.92 9.24 1.17
N ILE A 15 -23.96 10.09 0.15
CA ILE A 15 -23.54 9.73 -1.21
C ILE A 15 -22.07 9.32 -1.22
N MET A 16 -21.19 10.10 -0.61
CA MET A 16 -19.76 9.77 -0.54
C MET A 16 -19.48 8.47 0.25
N PHE A 17 -20.34 8.15 1.23
CA PHE A 17 -20.21 6.93 2.02
C PHE A 17 -20.63 5.68 1.25
N VAL A 18 -21.66 5.78 0.42
CA VAL A 18 -22.24 4.65 -0.34
C VAL A 18 -21.56 4.49 -1.70
N TYR A 19 -21.31 5.60 -2.41
CA TYR A 19 -20.72 5.55 -3.75
C TYR A 19 -19.24 5.23 -3.72
N PRO A 20 -18.78 4.29 -4.56
CA PRO A 20 -17.36 3.96 -4.63
C PRO A 20 -16.58 5.10 -5.30
N PHE A 21 -15.56 5.59 -4.62
CA PHE A 21 -14.64 6.59 -5.14
C PHE A 21 -13.31 5.97 -5.56
N LEU A 22 -12.66 6.61 -6.52
CA LEU A 22 -11.38 6.18 -7.06
C LEU A 22 -10.24 6.72 -6.19
N MET A 23 -9.40 5.81 -5.71
CA MET A 23 -8.17 6.13 -4.99
C MET A 23 -6.97 5.72 -5.82
N HIS A 24 -5.99 6.60 -5.91
CA HIS A 24 -4.71 6.30 -6.55
C HIS A 24 -3.61 6.21 -5.49
N PHE A 25 -2.88 5.11 -5.54
CA PHE A 25 -1.70 4.88 -4.71
C PHE A 25 -0.47 4.82 -5.61
N GLU A 26 0.55 5.57 -5.24
CA GLU A 26 1.87 5.47 -5.86
C GLU A 26 2.89 5.17 -4.77
N ILE A 27 3.54 4.02 -4.85
CA ILE A 27 4.57 3.58 -3.93
C ILE A 27 5.89 3.52 -4.70
N LYS A 28 6.90 4.22 -4.23
CA LYS A 28 8.27 4.18 -4.75
C LYS A 28 9.21 3.75 -3.64
N ILE A 29 9.99 2.71 -3.88
CA ILE A 29 10.96 2.18 -2.93
C ILE A 29 12.31 2.08 -3.63
N ASN A 30 13.34 2.68 -3.03
CA ASN A 30 14.72 2.46 -3.39
C ASN A 30 15.39 1.66 -2.29
N ILE A 31 15.66 0.39 -2.56
CA ILE A 31 16.20 -0.53 -1.55
C ILE A 31 17.65 -0.18 -1.23
N LEU A 32 18.48 0.14 -2.21
CA LEU A 32 19.89 0.46 -1.97
C LEU A 32 20.09 1.70 -1.09
N ARG A 33 19.21 2.69 -1.25
CA ARG A 33 19.26 3.94 -0.47
C ARG A 33 18.36 3.92 0.76
N LEU A 34 17.69 2.79 1.04
CA LEU A 34 16.75 2.61 2.15
C LEU A 34 15.78 3.78 2.30
N LYS A 35 15.19 4.18 1.19
CA LYS A 35 14.21 5.27 1.14
C LYS A 35 12.98 4.87 0.34
N GLY A 36 11.84 5.41 0.74
CA GLY A 36 10.61 5.20 0.00
C GLY A 36 9.67 6.38 0.10
N MET A 37 8.68 6.36 -0.76
CA MET A 37 7.63 7.35 -0.83
C MET A 37 6.31 6.66 -1.15
N VAL A 38 5.28 7.05 -0.42
CA VAL A 38 3.90 6.63 -0.66
C VAL A 38 3.08 7.89 -0.89
N ASN A 39 2.49 8.00 -2.07
CA ASN A 39 1.56 9.04 -2.42
C ASN A 39 0.16 8.44 -2.49
N LEU A 40 -0.76 8.98 -1.73
CA LEU A 40 -2.17 8.64 -1.78
C LEU A 40 -2.94 9.84 -2.32
N LYS A 41 -3.73 9.62 -3.36
CA LYS A 41 -4.65 10.61 -3.90
C LYS A 41 -6.07 10.05 -3.83
N ILE A 42 -6.93 10.74 -3.10
CA ILE A 42 -8.35 10.44 -2.96
C ILE A 42 -9.12 11.67 -3.42
N MET A 43 -9.80 11.59 -4.55
CA MET A 43 -10.50 12.72 -5.15
C MET A 43 -9.61 13.98 -5.21
N PHE A 44 -9.86 14.98 -4.35
CA PHE A 44 -9.11 16.24 -4.29
C PHE A 44 -7.99 16.23 -3.23
N PHE A 45 -7.96 15.24 -2.35
CA PHE A 45 -6.97 15.14 -1.28
C PHE A 45 -5.74 14.38 -1.76
N LYS A 46 -4.56 14.93 -1.48
CA LYS A 46 -3.28 14.30 -1.75
C LYS A 46 -2.47 14.22 -0.48
N VAL A 47 -2.08 13.01 -0.11
CA VAL A 47 -1.26 12.73 1.07
C VAL A 47 0.06 12.13 0.61
N ASN A 48 1.16 12.70 1.07
CA ASN A 48 2.49 12.24 0.74
C ASN A 48 3.21 11.79 2.01
N PHE A 49 3.62 10.53 2.01
CA PHE A 49 4.51 9.95 3.01
C PHE A 49 5.86 9.67 2.37
N LYS A 50 6.92 10.11 3.00
CA LYS A 50 8.28 9.70 2.64
C LYS A 50 8.95 9.12 3.85
N PHE A 51 9.74 8.07 3.65
CA PHE A 51 10.57 7.52 4.70
C PHE A 51 12.01 7.36 4.22
N ARG A 52 12.93 7.49 5.13
CA ARG A 52 14.35 7.27 4.90
C ARG A 52 14.97 6.66 6.15
N ILE A 53 15.75 5.61 5.97
CA ILE A 53 16.51 4.99 7.06
C ILE A 53 17.97 5.44 6.92
N LYS A 54 18.50 6.04 7.97
CA LYS A 54 19.90 6.47 8.03
C LYS A 54 20.41 6.38 9.47
N ASN A 55 21.59 5.78 9.66
CA ASN A 55 22.26 5.67 10.97
C ASN A 55 21.39 5.09 12.10
N GLY A 56 20.57 4.05 11.82
CA GLY A 56 19.68 3.45 12.81
C GLY A 56 18.44 4.28 13.19
N TYR A 57 18.17 5.35 12.47
CA TYR A 57 16.96 6.18 12.63
C TYR A 57 16.06 6.07 11.43
N ILE A 58 14.74 6.08 11.68
CA ILE A 58 13.72 6.27 10.63
C ILE A 58 13.33 7.74 10.62
N TYR A 59 13.48 8.37 9.47
CA TYR A 59 12.99 9.71 9.18
C TYR A 59 11.70 9.57 8.41
N LEU A 60 10.61 10.02 9.00
CA LEU A 60 9.28 10.06 8.39
C LEU A 60 8.94 11.49 8.00
N TYR A 61 8.50 11.69 6.77
CA TYR A 61 8.06 12.98 6.28
C TYR A 61 6.59 12.87 5.90
N PHE A 62 5.75 13.61 6.59
CA PHE A 62 4.33 13.71 6.30
C PHE A 62 4.01 15.11 5.79
N ASN A 63 3.56 15.22 4.54
CA ASN A 63 3.23 16.52 3.92
C ASN A 63 4.27 17.61 4.19
N LYS A 64 5.57 17.31 4.05
CA LYS A 64 6.73 18.18 4.30
C LYS A 64 7.14 18.35 5.78
N LYS A 65 6.38 17.87 6.77
CA LYS A 65 6.82 17.86 8.17
C LYS A 65 7.70 16.64 8.42
N GLU A 66 8.85 16.86 9.01
CA GLU A 66 9.79 15.80 9.39
C GLU A 66 9.48 15.30 10.80
N ILE A 67 9.39 13.99 10.96
CA ILE A 67 9.29 13.31 12.25
C ILE A 67 10.47 12.34 12.33
N LYS A 68 11.40 12.59 13.24
CA LYS A 68 12.54 11.71 13.48
C LYS A 68 12.22 10.75 14.62
N GLU A 69 12.19 9.46 14.33
CA GLU A 69 12.01 8.42 15.35
C GLU A 69 13.23 7.48 15.37
N LYS A 70 13.69 7.15 16.58
CA LYS A 70 14.70 6.11 16.74
C LYS A 70 14.05 4.75 16.48
N LEU A 71 14.73 3.85 15.77
CA LEU A 71 14.35 2.46 15.58
C LEU A 71 14.43 1.71 16.95
N THR A 72 13.67 2.14 17.90
CA THR A 72 13.41 1.37 19.13
C THR A 72 12.17 0.52 18.88
N ASN A 73 12.18 -0.67 19.47
CA ASN A 73 11.13 -1.71 19.40
C ASN A 73 9.76 -1.21 19.93
N LYS A 74 9.28 -0.09 19.42
CA LYS A 74 7.89 0.31 19.65
C LYS A 74 7.04 -0.64 18.84
N ASN A 75 6.25 -1.42 19.54
CA ASN A 75 5.27 -2.36 19.04
C ASN A 75 4.26 -1.67 18.09
N ILE A 76 4.72 -1.33 16.89
CA ILE A 76 3.77 -1.11 15.78
C ILE A 76 3.08 -2.44 15.64
N ASN A 77 1.78 -2.46 15.87
CA ASN A 77 1.01 -3.69 15.78
C ASN A 77 0.93 -4.11 14.31
N ILE A 78 2.05 -4.66 13.81
CA ILE A 78 2.23 -5.12 12.43
C ILE A 78 1.05 -6.01 12.03
N ARG A 79 0.55 -6.80 12.98
CA ARG A 79 -0.61 -7.66 12.78
C ARG A 79 -1.87 -6.86 12.46
N PHE A 80 -2.08 -5.71 13.17
CA PHE A 80 -3.21 -4.82 12.85
C PHE A 80 -3.11 -4.30 11.41
N ILE A 81 -1.93 -3.84 11.02
CA ILE A 81 -1.71 -3.31 9.67
C ILE A 81 -1.92 -4.40 8.62
N LEU A 82 -1.38 -5.60 8.82
CA LEU A 82 -1.54 -6.71 7.88
C LEU A 82 -3.00 -7.14 7.75
N GLU A 83 -3.73 -7.24 8.87
CA GLU A 83 -5.14 -7.60 8.83
C GLU A 83 -5.99 -6.50 8.16
N LEU A 84 -5.71 -5.23 8.45
CA LEU A 84 -6.37 -4.10 7.79
C LEU A 84 -6.12 -4.12 6.27
N ILE A 85 -4.88 -4.32 5.84
CA ILE A 85 -4.54 -4.44 4.41
C ILE A 85 -5.30 -5.60 3.78
N LYS A 86 -5.35 -6.75 4.43
CA LYS A 86 -6.06 -7.93 3.96
C LYS A 86 -7.56 -7.66 3.79
N GLN A 87 -8.21 -7.10 4.82
CA GLN A 87 -9.64 -6.79 4.76
C GLN A 87 -9.96 -5.74 3.70
N THR A 88 -9.12 -4.72 3.59
CA THR A 88 -9.26 -3.70 2.55
C THR A 88 -9.08 -4.30 1.16
N TYR A 89 -8.08 -5.18 0.95
CA TYR A 89 -7.82 -5.85 -0.33
C TYR A 89 -9.01 -6.67 -0.82
N PHE A 90 -9.70 -7.38 0.06
CA PHE A 90 -10.86 -8.19 -0.35
C PHE A 90 -12.05 -7.37 -0.79
N ARG A 91 -12.24 -6.19 -0.20
CA ARG A 91 -13.41 -5.33 -0.46
C ARG A 91 -13.20 -4.30 -1.56
N GLN A 92 -11.97 -3.89 -1.78
CA GLN A 92 -11.66 -2.94 -2.84
C GLN A 92 -11.77 -3.57 -4.23
N GLN A 93 -12.25 -2.79 -5.19
CA GLN A 93 -12.21 -3.14 -6.60
C GLN A 93 -10.93 -2.59 -7.20
N LEU A 94 -10.01 -3.49 -7.57
CA LEU A 94 -8.78 -3.10 -8.26
C LEU A 94 -9.15 -2.69 -9.69
N VAL A 95 -8.78 -1.49 -10.09
CA VAL A 95 -8.98 -0.96 -11.45
C VAL A 95 -7.72 -1.14 -12.27
N ASP A 96 -6.61 -0.60 -11.77
CA ASP A 96 -5.30 -0.67 -12.43
C ASP A 96 -4.21 -1.04 -11.44
N LEU A 97 -3.23 -1.80 -11.93
CA LEU A 97 -1.99 -2.09 -11.21
C LEU A 97 -0.82 -2.02 -12.19
N HIS A 98 0.05 -1.04 -12.02
CA HIS A 98 1.31 -0.92 -12.74
C HIS A 98 2.46 -1.14 -11.76
N LEU A 99 3.26 -2.18 -12.03
CA LEU A 99 4.45 -2.49 -11.28
C LEU A 99 5.65 -2.32 -12.21
N THR A 100 6.54 -1.39 -11.87
CA THR A 100 7.81 -1.19 -12.58
C THR A 100 8.95 -1.47 -11.64
N SER A 101 9.87 -2.32 -12.03
CA SER A 101 11.11 -2.61 -11.30
C SER A 101 12.31 -2.26 -12.16
N ASN A 102 13.19 -1.40 -11.64
CA ASN A 102 14.48 -1.08 -12.25
C ASN A 102 15.57 -1.56 -11.30
N PHE A 103 16.42 -2.43 -11.77
CA PHE A 103 17.52 -2.95 -10.96
C PHE A 103 18.71 -3.32 -11.82
N GLY A 104 19.87 -3.29 -11.21
CA GLY A 104 21.12 -3.63 -11.86
C GLY A 104 22.28 -3.64 -10.89
N TYR A 105 23.32 -4.36 -11.32
CA TYR A 105 24.61 -4.42 -10.66
C TYR A 105 25.67 -3.99 -11.69
N CYS A 106 26.34 -2.87 -11.45
CA CYS A 106 27.28 -2.26 -12.40
C CYS A 106 28.42 -3.21 -12.80
N LEU A 107 28.91 -4.02 -11.88
CA LEU A 107 30.04 -4.92 -12.08
C LEU A 107 29.65 -6.37 -12.41
N ASN A 108 28.37 -6.69 -12.52
CA ASN A 108 27.93 -8.07 -12.74
C ASN A 108 26.67 -8.16 -13.60
N SER A 109 26.87 -8.17 -14.92
CA SER A 109 25.80 -8.30 -15.89
C SER A 109 25.05 -9.65 -15.78
N CYS A 110 25.75 -10.72 -15.45
CA CYS A 110 25.16 -12.04 -15.27
C CYS A 110 24.20 -12.04 -14.06
N ALA A 111 24.63 -11.50 -12.91
CA ALA A 111 23.77 -11.37 -11.74
C ALA A 111 22.54 -10.48 -12.04
N THR A 112 22.72 -9.40 -12.81
CA THR A 112 21.62 -8.55 -13.25
C THR A 112 20.62 -9.34 -14.08
N ALA A 113 21.08 -10.13 -15.07
CA ALA A 113 20.20 -10.92 -15.93
C ALA A 113 19.44 -12.02 -15.15
N VAL A 114 20.12 -12.76 -14.26
CA VAL A 114 19.50 -13.79 -13.43
C VAL A 114 18.44 -13.19 -12.49
N THR A 115 18.77 -12.07 -11.86
CA THR A 115 17.82 -11.37 -10.97
C THR A 115 16.62 -10.84 -11.76
N ALA A 116 16.83 -10.36 -13.01
CA ALA A 116 15.75 -9.95 -13.91
C ALA A 116 14.77 -11.10 -14.16
N GLY A 117 15.30 -12.24 -14.54
CA GLY A 117 14.49 -13.43 -14.78
C GLY A 117 13.70 -13.86 -13.56
N ALA A 118 14.34 -13.89 -12.39
CA ALA A 118 13.69 -14.24 -11.13
C ALA A 118 12.54 -13.26 -10.76
N ILE A 119 12.78 -11.96 -10.87
CA ILE A 119 11.75 -10.93 -10.59
C ILE A 119 10.62 -11.04 -11.62
N GLN A 120 10.92 -11.28 -12.89
CA GLN A 120 9.90 -11.42 -13.92
C GLN A 120 9.00 -12.64 -13.68
N VAL A 121 9.57 -13.79 -13.30
CA VAL A 121 8.81 -15.00 -12.96
C VAL A 121 7.95 -14.75 -11.73
N ALA A 122 8.52 -14.24 -10.64
CA ALA A 122 7.79 -13.93 -9.41
C ALA A 122 6.64 -12.95 -9.69
N SER A 123 6.88 -11.91 -10.48
CA SER A 123 5.88 -10.93 -10.86
C SER A 123 4.74 -11.55 -11.68
N LYS A 124 5.04 -12.45 -12.62
CA LYS A 124 4.02 -13.17 -13.41
C LYS A 124 3.16 -14.10 -12.52
N CYS A 125 3.77 -14.78 -11.55
CA CYS A 125 3.04 -15.61 -10.59
C CYS A 125 2.08 -14.77 -9.71
N LEU A 126 2.55 -13.61 -9.21
CA LEU A 126 1.71 -12.67 -8.47
C LEU A 126 0.56 -12.14 -9.34
N LEU A 127 0.86 -11.80 -10.59
CA LEU A 127 -0.14 -11.33 -11.56
C LEU A 127 -1.23 -12.38 -11.78
N ALA A 128 -0.88 -13.64 -11.99
CA ALA A 128 -1.85 -14.72 -12.17
C ALA A 128 -2.78 -14.81 -10.95
N LYS A 129 -2.23 -14.75 -9.73
CA LYS A 129 -3.01 -14.79 -8.49
C LYS A 129 -3.95 -13.59 -8.34
N VAL A 130 -3.45 -12.38 -8.64
CA VAL A 130 -4.27 -11.16 -8.58
C VAL A 130 -5.37 -11.19 -9.63
N LYS A 131 -5.07 -11.61 -10.87
CA LYS A 131 -6.01 -11.69 -11.97
C LYS A 131 -7.12 -12.70 -11.72
N ASN A 132 -6.81 -13.83 -11.08
CA ASN A 132 -7.82 -14.81 -10.68
C ASN A 132 -8.82 -14.23 -9.67
N ASN A 133 -8.35 -13.39 -8.76
CA ASN A 133 -9.19 -12.79 -7.72
C ASN A 133 -9.88 -11.48 -8.19
N LYS A 134 -9.32 -10.77 -9.17
CA LYS A 134 -9.74 -9.44 -9.62
C LYS A 134 -9.80 -9.38 -11.15
N LYS A 135 -10.73 -10.13 -11.75
CA LYS A 135 -10.84 -10.34 -13.21
C LYS A 135 -10.95 -9.08 -14.06
N SER A 136 -11.47 -7.99 -13.50
CA SER A 136 -11.66 -6.71 -14.22
C SER A 136 -10.46 -5.75 -14.14
N ALA A 137 -9.38 -6.14 -13.47
CA ALA A 137 -8.22 -5.27 -13.27
C ALA A 137 -7.31 -5.24 -14.50
N HIS A 138 -6.88 -4.05 -14.91
CA HIS A 138 -5.78 -3.88 -15.84
C HIS A 138 -4.46 -3.99 -15.08
N ILE A 139 -3.65 -4.98 -15.43
CA ILE A 139 -2.40 -5.25 -14.73
C ILE A 139 -1.26 -5.20 -15.73
N PHE A 140 -0.30 -4.33 -15.46
CA PHE A 140 0.91 -4.15 -16.24
C PHE A 140 2.15 -4.32 -15.36
N ILE A 141 3.09 -5.14 -15.80
CA ILE A 141 4.35 -5.40 -15.09
C ILE A 141 5.51 -5.19 -16.05
N GLU A 142 6.42 -4.34 -15.64
CA GLU A 142 7.61 -3.97 -16.36
C GLU A 142 8.85 -4.24 -15.51
N VAL A 143 9.77 -5.00 -16.06
CA VAL A 143 11.05 -5.35 -15.42
C VAL A 143 12.17 -4.84 -16.29
N ASN A 144 12.89 -3.81 -15.83
CA ASN A 144 13.91 -3.10 -16.57
C ASN A 144 15.30 -3.35 -15.97
N PRO A 145 16.07 -4.30 -16.49
CA PRO A 145 17.46 -4.48 -16.07
C PRO A 145 18.33 -3.30 -16.53
N LYS A 146 19.20 -2.82 -15.63
CA LYS A 146 20.17 -1.75 -15.84
C LYS A 146 21.58 -2.29 -15.64
N TYR A 147 22.29 -2.58 -16.71
CA TYR A 147 23.60 -3.25 -16.63
C TYR A 147 24.75 -2.36 -16.20
N ASN A 148 24.57 -1.03 -16.27
CA ASN A 148 25.63 -0.06 -16.02
C ASN A 148 25.42 0.74 -14.72
N GLU A 149 24.46 0.36 -13.90
CA GLU A 149 24.10 1.10 -12.71
C GLU A 149 23.79 0.16 -11.54
N ASP A 150 24.30 0.50 -10.34
CA ASP A 150 23.84 -0.12 -9.11
C ASP A 150 22.51 0.51 -8.67
N ILE A 151 21.41 -0.13 -9.05
CA ILE A 151 20.06 0.38 -8.79
C ILE A 151 19.11 -0.74 -8.38
N PHE A 152 18.24 -0.45 -7.39
CA PHE A 152 17.20 -1.38 -6.97
C PHE A 152 15.95 -0.58 -6.59
N ASN A 153 15.17 -0.20 -7.59
CA ASN A 153 13.98 0.63 -7.44
C ASN A 153 12.72 -0.14 -7.82
N PHE A 154 11.73 -0.08 -6.95
CA PHE A 154 10.36 -0.51 -7.25
C PHE A 154 9.43 0.68 -7.29
N LYS A 155 8.55 0.69 -8.29
CA LYS A 155 7.45 1.62 -8.40
C LYS A 155 6.16 0.84 -8.60
N ILE A 156 5.20 1.05 -7.73
CA ILE A 156 3.85 0.48 -7.80
C ILE A 156 2.89 1.64 -7.94
N ASN A 157 2.16 1.68 -9.04
CA ASN A 157 1.03 2.58 -9.24
C ASN A 157 -0.23 1.72 -9.25
N THR A 158 -1.17 2.01 -8.41
CA THR A 158 -2.43 1.28 -8.37
C THR A 158 -3.61 2.22 -8.20
N SER A 159 -4.68 1.91 -8.91
CA SER A 159 -5.96 2.58 -8.79
C SER A 159 -6.98 1.60 -8.26
N VAL A 160 -7.61 1.95 -7.17
CA VAL A 160 -8.63 1.11 -6.52
C VAL A 160 -9.92 1.90 -6.36
N ARG A 161 -11.04 1.22 -6.49
CA ARG A 161 -12.35 1.76 -6.23
C ARG A 161 -12.88 1.15 -4.94
N MET A 162 -13.26 1.99 -3.99
CA MET A 162 -13.76 1.57 -2.69
C MET A 162 -14.78 2.60 -2.18
N SER A 163 -15.86 2.13 -1.56
CA SER A 163 -16.81 3.01 -0.89
C SER A 163 -16.36 3.35 0.53
N GLY A 164 -16.89 4.43 1.09
CA GLY A 164 -16.67 4.76 2.51
C GLY A 164 -17.19 3.65 3.43
N PHE A 165 -18.28 2.99 3.05
CA PHE A 165 -18.83 1.84 3.77
C PHE A 165 -17.85 0.67 3.82
N ASP A 166 -17.20 0.33 2.69
CA ASP A 166 -16.21 -0.75 2.63
C ASP A 166 -14.99 -0.45 3.50
N ALA A 167 -14.54 0.81 3.51
CA ALA A 167 -13.44 1.26 4.36
C ALA A 167 -13.78 1.13 5.85
N ALA A 168 -14.95 1.63 6.26
CA ALA A 168 -15.42 1.55 7.63
C ALA A 168 -15.61 0.09 8.09
N TYR A 169 -16.20 -0.74 7.23
CA TYR A 169 -16.36 -2.17 7.53
C TYR A 169 -15.01 -2.88 7.68
N ALA A 170 -14.05 -2.64 6.79
CA ALA A 170 -12.72 -3.23 6.89
C ALA A 170 -12.05 -2.87 8.24
N LEU A 171 -12.20 -1.63 8.68
CA LEU A 171 -11.65 -1.15 9.94
C LEU A 171 -12.33 -1.83 11.15
N VAL A 172 -13.66 -1.85 11.20
CA VAL A 172 -14.42 -2.50 12.27
C VAL A 172 -14.10 -3.98 12.35
N TYR A 173 -14.09 -4.68 11.21
CA TYR A 173 -13.78 -6.10 11.16
C TYR A 173 -12.36 -6.40 11.65
N THR A 174 -11.39 -5.55 11.29
CA THR A 174 -10.00 -5.68 11.77
C THR A 174 -9.93 -5.58 13.29
N ILE A 175 -10.63 -4.62 13.88
CA ILE A 175 -10.68 -4.45 15.34
C ILE A 175 -11.28 -5.69 15.99
N ILE A 176 -12.42 -6.18 15.50
CA ILE A 176 -13.11 -7.36 16.03
C ILE A 176 -12.20 -8.60 15.93
N SER A 177 -11.52 -8.80 14.79
CA SER A 177 -10.59 -9.92 14.58
C SER A 177 -9.48 -9.93 15.62
N ILE A 178 -8.88 -8.77 15.90
CA ILE A 178 -7.79 -8.66 16.87
C ILE A 178 -8.27 -8.89 18.30
N VAL A 179 -9.45 -8.36 18.65
CA VAL A 179 -10.04 -8.57 19.97
C VAL A 179 -10.34 -10.06 20.20
N LYS A 180 -10.94 -10.72 19.20
CA LYS A 180 -11.24 -12.15 19.24
C LYS A 180 -9.97 -13.00 19.43
N ASP A 181 -8.89 -12.66 18.72
CA ASP A 181 -7.62 -13.37 18.85
C ASP A 181 -6.96 -13.17 20.22
N LYS A 182 -7.08 -11.98 20.83
CA LYS A 182 -6.59 -11.73 22.19
C LYS A 182 -7.38 -12.54 23.21
N LEU A 183 -8.69 -12.61 23.06
CA LEU A 183 -9.55 -13.41 23.93
C LEU A 183 -9.22 -14.91 23.83
N ASN A 184 -9.09 -15.45 22.61
CA ASN A 184 -8.77 -16.85 22.38
C ASN A 184 -7.40 -17.25 22.93
N LYS A 185 -6.42 -16.35 22.97
CA LYS A 185 -5.12 -16.60 23.62
C LYS A 185 -5.25 -16.68 25.12
N LYS A 186 -6.03 -15.77 25.73
CA LYS A 186 -6.25 -15.76 27.18
C LYS A 186 -6.93 -17.04 27.67
N PHE A 187 -7.88 -17.59 26.88
CA PHE A 187 -8.56 -18.86 27.20
C PHE A 187 -7.71 -20.11 27.01
N LYS A 188 -6.58 -20.03 26.29
CA LYS A 188 -5.65 -21.16 26.11
C LYS A 188 -4.54 -21.17 27.15
N GLU A 189 -4.33 -20.07 27.84
CA GLU A 189 -3.31 -19.89 28.88
C GLU A 189 -3.87 -20.05 30.30
N SER A 190 -5.20 -20.17 30.46
CA SER A 190 -5.90 -20.51 31.70
C SER A 190 -6.28 -22.00 31.70
#